data_e0d94c737d8459e6c4cfad514788b208
#
_entry.id   e0d94c737d8459e6c4cfad514788b208
#
_cell.length_a   1.000
_cell.length_b   1.000
_cell.length_c   1.000
_cell.angle_alpha   90.00
_cell.angle_beta   90.00
_cell.angle_gamma   90.00
#
_symmetry.space_group_name_H-M   'P 1'
#
loop_
_entity.id
_entity.type
_entity.pdbx_description
1 polymer ?
#
loop_
_entity_poly.entity_id
_entity_poly.type
_entity_poly.pdbx_seq_one_letter_code
_entity_poly.pdbx_strand_id
1 'polypeptide(L)'
;MKKVLPVLSLALALASAHSFAADNYQLDPSLSSVSFATIKNQFVVEPATINTLSGTFDSSGKFEVSIDLKGIQTGIPIRDSRLNELFFNSAKFPTVTVSGNVDTQSLSDAPQKLTVPAQVTLYGQTKTINFSVVAFKSDGHVMVSSLSPVIVGASDFGIPTENLTNLASTVGGIKISDRVPLNLTLTFKEK
;
A
#
# COMPACT_ATOMS: atom_id res chain seq x y z
N MET A 1 10.28 52.29 -63.63
CA MET A 1 9.41 52.13 -62.50
C MET A 1 9.63 50.71 -61.95
N LYS A 2 10.49 50.53 -60.90
CA LYS A 2 10.80 49.21 -60.29
C LYS A 2 9.95 49.07 -59.08
N LYS A 3 9.07 48.07 -59.04
CA LYS A 3 8.24 47.73 -57.88
C LYS A 3 9.06 46.83 -56.94
N VAL A 4 9.27 47.28 -55.71
CA VAL A 4 9.90 46.52 -54.62
C VAL A 4 8.76 45.84 -53.81
N LEU A 5 8.74 44.50 -53.75
CA LEU A 5 7.87 43.72 -52.82
C LEU A 5 8.54 43.66 -51.48
N PRO A 6 7.81 43.85 -50.37
CA PRO A 6 8.34 43.54 -49.02
C PRO A 6 8.19 42.05 -48.76
N VAL A 7 9.30 41.42 -48.35
CA VAL A 7 9.34 40.06 -47.82
C VAL A 7 8.91 40.11 -46.35
N LEU A 8 7.75 39.51 -46.07
CA LEU A 8 7.22 39.38 -44.70
C LEU A 8 7.84 38.12 -44.05
N SER A 9 8.83 38.33 -43.20
CA SER A 9 9.45 37.23 -42.44
C SER A 9 8.54 36.82 -41.29
N LEU A 10 7.91 35.64 -41.42
CA LEU A 10 7.12 35.01 -40.37
C LEU A 10 8.07 34.31 -39.42
N ALA A 11 8.38 34.91 -38.25
CA ALA A 11 9.14 34.32 -37.18
C ALA A 11 8.25 33.31 -36.43
N LEU A 12 8.47 32.02 -36.67
CA LEU A 12 7.81 30.93 -35.98
C LEU A 12 8.45 30.77 -34.60
N ALA A 13 7.82 31.32 -33.56
CA ALA A 13 8.23 31.11 -32.17
C ALA A 13 7.87 29.68 -31.78
N LEU A 14 8.87 28.79 -31.75
CA LEU A 14 8.76 27.47 -31.11
C LEU A 14 8.63 27.67 -29.59
N ALA A 15 7.41 27.67 -29.09
CA ALA A 15 7.16 27.53 -27.67
C ALA A 15 7.56 26.10 -27.25
N SER A 16 8.75 25.94 -26.69
CA SER A 16 9.18 24.72 -26.07
C SER A 16 8.27 24.46 -24.85
N ALA A 17 7.26 23.63 -25.04
CA ALA A 17 6.50 23.09 -23.90
C ALA A 17 7.46 22.24 -23.07
N HIS A 18 7.97 22.80 -21.98
CA HIS A 18 8.64 22.03 -20.96
C HIS A 18 7.58 21.14 -20.32
N SER A 19 7.51 19.90 -20.77
CA SER A 19 6.82 18.85 -20.05
C SER A 19 7.57 18.67 -18.71
N PHE A 20 7.06 19.24 -17.63
CA PHE A 20 7.48 18.86 -16.31
C PHE A 20 7.08 17.39 -16.17
N ALA A 21 8.07 16.50 -16.25
CA ALA A 21 7.86 15.12 -15.84
C ALA A 21 7.38 15.18 -14.39
N ALA A 22 6.16 14.71 -14.14
CA ALA A 22 5.65 14.61 -12.79
C ALA A 22 6.58 13.66 -12.04
N ASP A 23 7.10 14.08 -10.87
CA ASP A 23 7.91 13.22 -10.02
C ASP A 23 7.11 11.95 -9.72
N ASN A 24 7.55 10.83 -10.27
CA ASN A 24 6.92 9.54 -10.07
C ASN A 24 7.84 8.70 -9.21
N TYR A 25 7.30 8.21 -8.12
CA TYR A 25 8.00 7.33 -7.18
C TYR A 25 7.52 5.89 -7.34
N GLN A 26 8.44 4.97 -7.24
CA GLN A 26 8.17 3.53 -7.23
C GLN A 26 8.45 2.98 -5.83
N LEU A 27 7.55 2.14 -5.30
CA LEU A 27 7.76 1.47 -4.03
C LEU A 27 9.01 0.56 -4.11
N ASP A 28 9.89 0.70 -3.13
CA ASP A 28 11.05 -0.18 -2.93
C ASP A 28 10.64 -1.33 -2.00
N PRO A 29 10.48 -2.56 -2.52
CA PRO A 29 10.04 -3.69 -1.70
C PRO A 29 11.09 -4.14 -0.68
N SER A 30 12.36 -3.80 -0.87
CA SER A 30 13.45 -4.15 0.06
C SER A 30 13.40 -3.33 1.35
N LEU A 31 12.78 -2.14 1.30
CA LEU A 31 12.61 -1.21 2.41
C LEU A 31 11.14 -1.06 2.85
N SER A 32 10.27 -1.94 2.35
CA SER A 32 8.83 -1.85 2.61
C SER A 32 8.30 -3.17 3.17
N SER A 33 7.38 -3.07 4.12
CA SER A 33 6.72 -4.23 4.71
C SER A 33 5.38 -3.86 5.32
N VAL A 34 4.51 -4.84 5.37
CA VAL A 34 3.30 -4.84 6.22
C VAL A 34 3.49 -5.89 7.29
N SER A 35 3.27 -5.54 8.55
CA SER A 35 3.33 -6.46 9.69
C SER A 35 1.99 -6.54 10.39
N PHE A 36 1.64 -7.73 10.84
CA PHE A 36 0.44 -7.97 11.61
C PHE A 36 0.69 -9.07 12.65
N ALA A 37 -0.22 -9.22 13.60
CA ALA A 37 -0.13 -10.29 14.59
C ALA A 37 -1.46 -11.02 14.72
N THR A 38 -1.42 -12.36 14.62
CA THR A 38 -2.57 -13.20 14.93
C THR A 38 -2.64 -13.46 16.43
N ILE A 39 -3.86 -13.51 16.98
CA ILE A 39 -4.11 -13.75 18.40
C ILE A 39 -4.88 -15.06 18.53
N LYS A 40 -4.30 -16.02 19.26
CA LYS A 40 -4.85 -17.36 19.46
C LYS A 40 -5.09 -17.64 20.92
N ASN A 41 -6.16 -18.34 21.24
CA ASN A 41 -6.54 -18.70 22.60
C ASN A 41 -6.49 -17.53 23.59
N GLN A 42 -6.79 -16.31 23.12
CA GLN A 42 -6.78 -15.03 23.83
C GLN A 42 -5.38 -14.52 24.24
N PHE A 43 -4.36 -15.36 24.32
CA PHE A 43 -3.08 -15.00 24.93
C PHE A 43 -1.85 -15.24 24.05
N VAL A 44 -1.96 -16.08 23.02
CA VAL A 44 -0.84 -16.39 22.13
C VAL A 44 -0.84 -15.41 20.97
N VAL A 45 0.19 -14.57 20.89
CA VAL A 45 0.38 -13.57 19.84
C VAL A 45 1.49 -14.04 18.91
N GLU A 46 1.19 -14.22 17.63
CA GLU A 46 2.16 -14.65 16.63
C GLU A 46 2.29 -13.60 15.53
N PRO A 47 3.46 -12.97 15.41
CA PRO A 47 3.72 -11.97 14.38
C PRO A 47 3.84 -12.61 13.00
N ALA A 48 3.51 -11.84 11.98
CA ALA A 48 3.72 -12.17 10.58
C ALA A 48 4.02 -10.90 9.79
N THR A 49 4.69 -11.06 8.65
CA THR A 49 4.99 -9.97 7.71
C THR A 49 4.58 -10.34 6.31
N ILE A 50 4.40 -9.33 5.47
CA ILE A 50 4.26 -9.46 4.03
C ILE A 50 5.23 -8.47 3.40
N ASN A 51 6.17 -8.97 2.58
CA ASN A 51 7.23 -8.17 1.95
C ASN A 51 7.07 -8.10 0.42
N THR A 52 6.08 -8.78 -0.15
CA THR A 52 5.77 -8.77 -1.58
C THR A 52 4.86 -7.60 -1.92
N LEU A 53 5.44 -6.41 -1.87
CA LEU A 53 4.76 -5.16 -2.13
C LEU A 53 5.24 -4.56 -3.45
N SER A 54 4.31 -3.91 -4.15
CA SER A 54 4.60 -3.01 -5.28
C SER A 54 3.69 -1.79 -5.17
N GLY A 55 4.05 -0.69 -5.80
CA GLY A 55 3.21 0.48 -5.76
C GLY A 55 3.86 1.70 -6.38
N THR A 56 3.07 2.75 -6.49
CA THR A 56 3.47 4.06 -7.03
C THR A 56 2.96 5.17 -6.12
N PHE A 57 3.68 6.27 -6.12
CA PHE A 57 3.28 7.54 -5.56
C PHE A 57 3.67 8.63 -6.54
N ASP A 58 2.78 9.56 -6.85
CA ASP A 58 3.04 10.61 -7.83
C ASP A 58 3.05 12.02 -7.20
N SER A 59 3.50 13.00 -7.98
CA SER A 59 3.61 14.39 -7.55
C SER A 59 2.26 15.05 -7.24
N SER A 60 1.14 14.47 -7.66
CA SER A 60 -0.21 14.91 -7.27
C SER A 60 -0.64 14.39 -5.90
N GLY A 61 0.17 13.53 -5.28
CA GLY A 61 -0.13 12.88 -4.01
C GLY A 61 -0.92 11.59 -4.12
N LYS A 62 -1.26 11.16 -5.33
CA LYS A 62 -1.95 9.88 -5.54
C LYS A 62 -1.00 8.73 -5.31
N PHE A 63 -1.45 7.75 -4.54
CA PHE A 63 -0.71 6.51 -4.32
C PHE A 63 -1.57 5.28 -4.58
N GLU A 64 -0.90 4.22 -4.99
CA GLU A 64 -1.46 2.88 -5.12
C GLU A 64 -0.41 1.87 -4.68
N VAL A 65 -0.79 0.96 -3.77
CA VAL A 65 0.05 -0.11 -3.26
C VAL A 65 -0.69 -1.43 -3.45
N SER A 66 0.02 -2.41 -4.00
CA SER A 66 -0.46 -3.79 -4.16
C SER A 66 0.39 -4.71 -3.30
N ILE A 67 -0.26 -5.60 -2.55
CA ILE A 67 0.34 -6.52 -1.60
C ILE A 67 -0.05 -7.94 -2.02
N ASP A 68 0.91 -8.75 -2.46
CA ASP A 68 0.66 -10.15 -2.82
C ASP A 68 0.60 -11.01 -1.56
N LEU A 69 -0.57 -11.63 -1.31
CA LEU A 69 -0.80 -12.47 -0.14
C LEU A 69 0.07 -13.74 -0.12
N LYS A 70 0.60 -14.18 -1.26
CA LYS A 70 1.57 -15.29 -1.32
C LYS A 70 2.87 -14.99 -0.59
N GLY A 71 3.17 -13.71 -0.39
CA GLY A 71 4.34 -13.28 0.36
C GLY A 71 4.16 -13.23 1.87
N ILE A 72 3.08 -13.77 2.42
CA ILE A 72 2.89 -13.91 3.88
C ILE A 72 3.99 -14.79 4.45
N GLN A 73 4.62 -14.30 5.52
CA GLN A 73 5.70 -14.96 6.25
C GLN A 73 5.37 -14.97 7.74
N THR A 74 5.02 -16.13 8.24
CA THR A 74 4.77 -16.38 9.68
C THR A 74 5.94 -17.10 10.35
N GLY A 75 7.01 -17.38 9.62
CA GLY A 75 8.12 -18.24 10.04
C GLY A 75 7.81 -19.74 10.00
N ILE A 76 6.62 -20.15 9.60
CA ILE A 76 6.18 -21.55 9.52
C ILE A 76 5.48 -21.78 8.17
N PRO A 77 6.15 -22.43 7.19
CA PRO A 77 5.66 -22.54 5.81
C PRO A 77 4.24 -23.16 5.67
N ILE A 78 3.93 -24.19 6.47
CA ILE A 78 2.60 -24.80 6.45
C ILE A 78 1.50 -23.83 6.93
N ARG A 79 1.84 -22.88 7.80
CA ARG A 79 0.90 -21.84 8.24
C ARG A 79 0.68 -20.83 7.12
N ASP A 80 1.73 -20.45 6.40
CA ASP A 80 1.65 -19.53 5.28
C ASP A 80 0.75 -20.10 4.18
N SER A 81 0.90 -21.38 3.82
CA SER A 81 0.01 -22.08 2.88
C SER A 81 -1.44 -22.09 3.35
N ARG A 82 -1.68 -22.45 4.63
CA ARG A 82 -3.04 -22.50 5.18
C ARG A 82 -3.73 -21.13 5.23
N LEU A 83 -2.99 -20.06 5.56
CA LEU A 83 -3.53 -18.70 5.48
C LEU A 83 -3.95 -18.35 4.06
N ASN A 84 -3.11 -18.66 3.07
CA ASN A 84 -3.40 -18.41 1.67
C ASN A 84 -4.59 -19.23 1.15
N GLU A 85 -4.62 -20.52 1.44
CA GLU A 85 -5.60 -21.46 0.87
C GLU A 85 -6.94 -21.40 1.61
N LEU A 86 -6.91 -21.49 2.95
CA LEU A 86 -8.12 -21.69 3.75
C LEU A 86 -8.72 -20.37 4.24
N PHE A 87 -7.90 -19.36 4.54
CA PHE A 87 -8.40 -18.11 5.10
C PHE A 87 -8.65 -17.06 4.02
N PHE A 88 -7.61 -16.68 3.27
CA PHE A 88 -7.72 -15.62 2.26
C PHE A 88 -8.27 -16.08 0.92
N ASN A 89 -8.29 -17.41 0.64
CA ASN A 89 -8.61 -17.93 -0.67
C ASN A 89 -7.83 -17.19 -1.78
N SER A 90 -6.51 -17.14 -1.63
CA SER A 90 -5.64 -16.31 -2.48
C SER A 90 -5.60 -16.76 -3.94
N ALA A 91 -6.10 -17.94 -4.26
CA ALA A 91 -6.34 -18.35 -5.65
C ALA A 91 -7.39 -17.45 -6.34
N LYS A 92 -8.37 -16.95 -5.59
CA LYS A 92 -9.43 -16.05 -6.08
C LYS A 92 -9.14 -14.58 -5.76
N PHE A 93 -8.54 -14.32 -4.61
CA PHE A 93 -8.24 -12.98 -4.10
C PHE A 93 -6.74 -12.87 -3.78
N PRO A 94 -5.86 -12.82 -4.80
CA PRO A 94 -4.41 -12.92 -4.58
C PRO A 94 -3.78 -11.71 -3.92
N THR A 95 -4.43 -10.54 -4.03
CA THR A 95 -3.83 -9.27 -3.63
C THR A 95 -4.75 -8.46 -2.72
N VAL A 96 -4.11 -7.68 -1.84
CA VAL A 96 -4.72 -6.53 -1.18
C VAL A 96 -4.27 -5.27 -1.91
N THR A 97 -5.19 -4.37 -2.24
CA THR A 97 -4.85 -3.07 -2.82
C THR A 97 -5.17 -1.95 -1.85
N VAL A 98 -4.30 -0.96 -1.80
CA VAL A 98 -4.45 0.23 -0.96
C VAL A 98 -4.22 1.46 -1.82
N SER A 99 -5.18 2.35 -1.91
CA SER A 99 -5.08 3.55 -2.72
C SER A 99 -5.63 4.78 -2.00
N GLY A 100 -5.14 5.94 -2.37
CA GLY A 100 -5.58 7.20 -1.80
C GLY A 100 -4.85 8.40 -2.37
N ASN A 101 -5.00 9.50 -1.68
CA ASN A 101 -4.31 10.74 -2.01
C ASN A 101 -3.82 11.42 -0.73
N VAL A 102 -2.62 11.96 -0.78
CA VAL A 102 -1.99 12.75 0.29
C VAL A 102 -1.71 14.14 -0.24
N ASP A 103 -2.00 15.16 0.54
CA ASP A 103 -1.54 16.51 0.22
C ASP A 103 0.00 16.55 0.24
N THR A 104 0.60 16.69 -0.95
CA THR A 104 2.06 16.70 -1.10
C THR A 104 2.74 17.89 -0.43
N GLN A 105 2.02 18.98 -0.18
CA GLN A 105 2.51 20.12 0.60
C GLN A 105 2.72 19.76 2.08
N SER A 106 2.06 18.71 2.56
CA SER A 106 2.26 18.16 3.90
C SER A 106 3.51 17.29 4.01
N LEU A 107 4.19 16.99 2.89
CA LEU A 107 5.42 16.21 2.88
C LEU A 107 6.63 17.15 2.75
N SER A 108 7.51 17.12 3.74
CA SER A 108 8.75 17.88 3.78
C SER A 108 9.92 16.96 4.11
N ASP A 109 11.13 17.51 4.14
CA ASP A 109 12.35 16.81 4.58
C ASP A 109 12.35 16.51 6.09
N ALA A 110 11.51 17.21 6.86
CA ALA A 110 11.28 16.89 8.26
C ALA A 110 10.09 15.93 8.43
N PRO A 111 10.16 14.94 9.35
CA PRO A 111 9.07 14.02 9.62
C PRO A 111 7.78 14.74 10.01
N GLN A 112 6.67 14.40 9.35
CA GLN A 112 5.34 14.96 9.59
C GLN A 112 4.37 13.88 10.06
N LYS A 113 3.54 14.21 11.04
CA LYS A 113 2.45 13.33 11.48
C LYS A 113 1.21 13.60 10.63
N LEU A 114 0.72 12.57 9.96
CA LEU A 114 -0.43 12.64 9.06
C LEU A 114 -1.48 11.60 9.43
N THR A 115 -2.74 11.90 9.10
CA THR A 115 -3.83 10.92 9.04
C THR A 115 -4.22 10.75 7.57
N VAL A 116 -3.97 9.58 7.02
CA VAL A 116 -4.18 9.28 5.60
C VAL A 116 -5.39 8.36 5.46
N PRO A 117 -6.52 8.86 4.94
CA PRO A 117 -7.63 8.00 4.54
C PRO A 117 -7.25 7.24 3.28
N ALA A 118 -7.33 5.90 3.32
CA ALA A 118 -7.03 5.05 2.18
C ALA A 118 -8.15 4.05 1.91
N GLN A 119 -8.42 3.80 0.63
CA GLN A 119 -9.30 2.74 0.17
C GLN A 119 -8.52 1.43 0.21
N VAL A 120 -8.92 0.53 1.08
CA VAL A 120 -8.32 -0.80 1.21
C VAL A 120 -9.29 -1.81 0.60
N THR A 121 -8.82 -2.57 -0.39
CA THR A 121 -9.57 -3.68 -0.97
C THR A 121 -8.94 -4.98 -0.54
N LEU A 122 -9.69 -5.80 0.19
CA LEU A 122 -9.32 -7.13 0.64
C LEU A 122 -10.51 -8.06 0.40
N TYR A 123 -10.25 -9.28 -0.07
CA TYR A 123 -11.27 -10.29 -0.34
C TYR A 123 -12.39 -9.79 -1.27
N GLY A 124 -12.07 -8.87 -2.19
CA GLY A 124 -13.01 -8.23 -3.11
C GLY A 124 -13.91 -7.13 -2.51
N GLN A 125 -13.75 -6.79 -1.23
CA GLN A 125 -14.48 -5.70 -0.56
C GLN A 125 -13.56 -4.51 -0.30
N THR A 126 -14.07 -3.31 -0.54
CA THR A 126 -13.35 -2.06 -0.32
C THR A 126 -13.89 -1.31 0.88
N LYS A 127 -12.99 -0.87 1.75
CA LYS A 127 -13.29 -0.06 2.94
C LYS A 127 -12.31 1.10 3.04
N THR A 128 -12.78 2.23 3.56
CA THR A 128 -11.89 3.32 3.94
C THR A 128 -11.31 3.06 5.32
N ILE A 129 -9.98 3.07 5.41
CA ILE A 129 -9.24 2.98 6.68
C ILE A 129 -8.42 4.25 6.84
N ASN A 130 -8.45 4.85 8.03
CA ASN A 130 -7.61 5.99 8.37
C ASN A 130 -6.30 5.49 9.01
N PHE A 131 -5.18 5.73 8.33
CA PHE A 131 -3.86 5.39 8.82
C PHE A 131 -3.23 6.60 9.51
N SER A 132 -2.88 6.47 10.79
CA SER A 132 -2.04 7.45 11.49
C SER A 132 -0.58 7.11 11.21
N VAL A 133 0.14 8.00 10.53
CA VAL A 133 1.50 7.75 10.04
C VAL A 133 2.43 8.91 10.34
N VAL A 134 3.72 8.62 10.35
CA VAL A 134 4.79 9.59 10.15
C VAL A 134 5.28 9.44 8.71
N ALA A 135 5.37 10.54 7.99
CA ALA A 135 5.86 10.58 6.63
C ALA A 135 6.86 11.73 6.44
N PHE A 136 7.82 11.57 5.54
CA PHE A 136 8.75 12.62 5.10
C PHE A 136 9.23 12.32 3.67
N LYS A 137 9.71 13.37 3.00
CA LYS A 137 10.29 13.30 1.66
C LYS A 137 11.71 13.89 1.70
N SER A 138 12.72 13.07 1.43
CA SER A 138 14.14 13.51 1.42
C SER A 138 14.94 12.68 0.43
N ASP A 139 15.89 13.29 -0.24
CA ASP A 139 16.87 12.63 -1.13
C ASP A 139 16.24 11.70 -2.17
N GLY A 140 15.16 12.14 -2.84
CA GLY A 140 14.46 11.33 -3.84
C GLY A 140 13.68 10.15 -3.25
N HIS A 141 13.42 10.15 -1.95
CA HIS A 141 12.62 9.12 -1.27
C HIS A 141 11.43 9.74 -0.55
N VAL A 142 10.33 8.99 -0.53
CA VAL A 142 9.19 9.25 0.37
C VAL A 142 9.07 8.05 1.29
N MET A 143 9.17 8.29 2.59
CA MET A 143 9.04 7.25 3.61
C MET A 143 7.79 7.48 4.44
N VAL A 144 7.04 6.38 4.68
CA VAL A 144 5.81 6.38 5.47
C VAL A 144 5.86 5.23 6.45
N SER A 145 5.62 5.50 7.72
CA SER A 145 5.57 4.47 8.77
C SER A 145 4.37 4.67 9.68
N SER A 146 3.73 3.59 10.09
CA SER A 146 2.64 3.63 11.06
C SER A 146 3.09 4.27 12.36
N LEU A 147 2.36 5.28 12.82
CA LEU A 147 2.51 5.85 14.16
C LEU A 147 1.77 5.04 15.21
N SER A 148 0.67 4.40 14.81
CA SER A 148 -0.09 3.47 15.62
C SER A 148 -0.67 2.35 14.74
N PRO A 149 -0.87 1.14 15.29
CA PRO A 149 -1.49 0.06 14.53
C PRO A 149 -2.95 0.38 14.19
N VAL A 150 -3.41 -0.07 13.04
CA VAL A 150 -4.83 -0.16 12.72
C VAL A 150 -5.33 -1.57 13.03
N ILE A 151 -6.58 -1.69 13.50
CA ILE A 151 -7.22 -2.99 13.72
C ILE A 151 -8.02 -3.35 12.47
N VAL A 152 -7.65 -4.47 11.85
CA VAL A 152 -8.33 -5.02 10.67
C VAL A 152 -9.12 -6.25 11.08
N GLY A 153 -10.42 -6.25 10.78
CA GLY A 153 -11.31 -7.38 11.02
C GLY A 153 -11.58 -8.15 9.73
N ALA A 154 -11.55 -9.47 9.79
CA ALA A 154 -11.87 -10.35 8.66
C ALA A 154 -13.31 -10.11 8.16
N SER A 155 -14.25 -10.03 9.09
CA SER A 155 -15.68 -9.79 8.80
C SER A 155 -15.93 -8.42 8.16
N ASP A 156 -15.10 -7.40 8.46
CA ASP A 156 -15.22 -6.07 7.85
C ASP A 156 -15.02 -6.12 6.32
N PHE A 157 -14.28 -7.12 5.83
CA PHE A 157 -14.00 -7.36 4.41
C PHE A 157 -14.76 -8.56 3.83
N GLY A 158 -15.77 -9.05 4.53
CA GLY A 158 -16.61 -10.14 4.04
C GLY A 158 -15.90 -11.49 3.94
N ILE A 159 -14.77 -11.69 4.64
CA ILE A 159 -14.16 -13.01 4.78
C ILE A 159 -15.11 -13.87 5.60
N PRO A 160 -15.59 -15.03 5.08
CA PRO A 160 -16.54 -15.87 5.78
C PRO A 160 -15.97 -16.41 7.10
N THR A 161 -16.82 -16.50 8.13
CA THR A 161 -16.43 -17.07 9.43
C THR A 161 -15.96 -18.52 9.29
N GLU A 162 -16.51 -19.25 8.31
CA GLU A 162 -16.12 -20.61 7.98
C GLU A 162 -14.65 -20.74 7.61
N ASN A 163 -14.08 -19.72 6.93
CA ASN A 163 -12.65 -19.73 6.58
C ASN A 163 -11.78 -19.75 7.86
N LEU A 164 -12.16 -18.98 8.86
CA LEU A 164 -11.45 -18.95 10.15
C LEU A 164 -11.64 -20.26 10.91
N THR A 165 -12.84 -20.83 10.87
CA THR A 165 -13.15 -22.14 11.47
C THR A 165 -12.35 -23.26 10.80
N ASN A 166 -12.28 -23.26 9.47
CA ASN A 166 -11.50 -24.24 8.70
C ASN A 166 -10.00 -24.11 9.03
N LEU A 167 -9.48 -22.90 9.11
CA LEU A 167 -8.09 -22.66 9.52
C LEU A 167 -7.85 -23.19 10.95
N ALA A 168 -8.72 -22.88 11.91
CA ALA A 168 -8.62 -23.33 13.30
C ALA A 168 -8.65 -24.85 13.43
N SER A 169 -9.46 -25.56 12.64
CA SER A 169 -9.60 -27.01 12.65
C SER A 169 -8.28 -27.72 12.34
N THR A 170 -7.42 -27.12 11.50
CA THR A 170 -6.09 -27.67 11.15
C THR A 170 -5.09 -27.70 12.31
N VAL A 171 -5.40 -27.01 13.41
CA VAL A 171 -4.55 -26.87 14.60
C VAL A 171 -5.29 -27.24 15.90
N GLY A 172 -6.26 -28.17 15.80
CA GLY A 172 -7.00 -28.71 16.96
C GLY A 172 -8.18 -27.83 17.40
N GLY A 173 -8.73 -26.99 16.54
CA GLY A 173 -9.93 -26.19 16.84
C GLY A 173 -9.69 -25.05 17.84
N ILE A 174 -8.46 -24.53 17.91
CA ILE A 174 -8.13 -23.40 18.81
C ILE A 174 -8.90 -22.14 18.41
N LYS A 175 -9.19 -21.28 19.38
CA LYS A 175 -9.80 -19.97 19.09
C LYS A 175 -8.79 -19.05 18.44
N ILE A 176 -9.14 -18.51 17.28
CA ILE A 176 -8.33 -17.51 16.56
C ILE A 176 -9.16 -16.24 16.46
N SER A 177 -8.56 -15.07 16.78
CA SER A 177 -9.21 -13.78 16.62
C SER A 177 -9.44 -13.49 15.14
N ASP A 178 -10.61 -12.96 14.81
CA ASP A 178 -10.93 -12.41 13.49
C ASP A 178 -10.36 -11.00 13.29
N ARG A 179 -9.74 -10.41 14.32
CA ARG A 179 -9.16 -9.08 14.32
C ARG A 179 -7.68 -9.13 14.58
N VAL A 180 -6.92 -8.35 13.82
CA VAL A 180 -5.47 -8.26 13.93
C VAL A 180 -5.01 -6.80 13.97
N PRO A 181 -4.04 -6.44 14.81
CA PRO A 181 -3.31 -5.19 14.70
C PRO A 181 -2.37 -5.26 13.49
N LEU A 182 -2.33 -4.20 12.71
CA LEU A 182 -1.52 -4.08 11.50
C LEU A 182 -0.73 -2.78 11.53
N ASN A 183 0.55 -2.86 11.18
CA ASN A 183 1.44 -1.73 10.91
C ASN A 183 2.04 -1.85 9.52
N LEU A 184 2.49 -0.73 8.97
CA LEU A 184 3.18 -0.67 7.69
C LEU A 184 4.41 0.24 7.79
N THR A 185 5.40 -0.08 6.97
CA THR A 185 6.50 0.80 6.59
C THR A 185 6.63 0.73 5.08
N LEU A 186 6.55 1.86 4.40
CA LEU A 186 6.63 1.97 2.96
C LEU A 186 7.71 2.98 2.60
N THR A 187 8.56 2.63 1.66
CA THR A 187 9.55 3.52 1.08
C THR A 187 9.35 3.57 -0.43
N PHE A 188 9.17 4.76 -0.95
CA PHE A 188 9.07 5.02 -2.38
C PHE A 188 10.31 5.76 -2.83
N LYS A 189 10.89 5.36 -3.96
CA LYS A 189 12.06 5.97 -4.57
C LYS A 189 11.68 6.63 -5.87
N GLU A 190 12.21 7.81 -6.13
CA GLU A 190 12.06 8.55 -7.38
C GLU A 190 12.65 7.73 -8.55
N LYS A 191 11.95 7.78 -9.70
CA LYS A 191 12.34 7.07 -10.94
C LYS A 191 13.33 7.86 -11.75
#